data_5c9998fcb8574830655e8bbb91a3a541
#
_entry.id   5c9998fcb8574830655e8bbb91a3a541
#
_cell.length_a   1.000
_cell.length_b   1.000
_cell.length_c   1.000
_cell.angle_alpha   90.00
_cell.angle_beta   90.00
_cell.angle_gamma   90.00
#
_symmetry.space_group_name_H-M   'P 1'
#
loop_
_entity.id
_entity.type
_entity.pdbx_description
1 polymer ?
#
loop_
_entity_poly.entity_id
_entity_poly.type
_entity_poly.pdbx_seq_one_letter_code
_entity_poly.pdbx_strand_id
1 'polypeptide(L)' 'VTPDNKMIKRSLSFKNFYETMAFVNALAWIANIENHHPDLEVGYNYCHVSFMTHALNGLSHNDFICAAKMDKLFL' A
#
# COMPACT_ATOMS: atom_id res chain seq x y z
N VAL A 1 0.09 0.17 11.51
CA VAL A 1 1.04 -0.88 11.90
C VAL A 1 0.28 -1.96 12.65
N THR A 2 0.55 -3.23 12.37
CA THR A 2 -0.08 -4.34 13.09
C THR A 2 0.43 -4.41 14.52
N PRO A 3 -0.32 -5.06 15.46
CA PRO A 3 0.11 -5.15 16.85
C PRO A 3 1.48 -5.79 17.07
N ASP A 4 1.92 -6.66 16.15
CA ASP A 4 3.24 -7.29 16.22
C ASP A 4 4.34 -6.48 15.53
N ASN A 5 4.00 -5.28 15.01
CA ASN A 5 4.92 -4.38 14.32
C ASN A 5 5.58 -4.99 13.08
N LYS A 6 4.92 -5.94 12.43
CA LYS A 6 5.47 -6.62 11.24
C LYS A 6 4.95 -6.06 9.93
N MET A 7 3.80 -5.37 9.94
CA MET A 7 3.17 -4.85 8.73
C MET A 7 2.56 -3.49 8.98
N ILE A 8 2.51 -2.70 7.91
CA ILE A 8 1.67 -1.51 7.84
C ILE A 8 0.51 -1.87 6.93
N LYS A 9 -0.72 -1.76 7.43
CA LYS A 9 -1.92 -2.08 6.67
C LYS A 9 -2.80 -0.86 6.48
N ARG A 10 -3.42 -0.78 5.30
CA ARG A 10 -4.44 0.22 4.99
C ARG A 10 -5.60 -0.46 4.29
N SER A 11 -6.82 -0.10 4.68
CA SER A 11 -8.03 -0.57 4.01
C SER A 11 -8.73 0.64 3.43
N LEU A 12 -8.88 0.66 2.12
CA LEU A 12 -9.36 1.82 1.38
C LEU A 12 -10.62 1.47 0.61
N SER A 13 -11.58 2.41 0.61
CA SER A 13 -12.85 2.26 -0.09
C SER A 13 -12.95 3.29 -1.20
N PHE A 14 -13.57 2.89 -2.30
CA PHE A 14 -13.73 3.72 -3.49
C PHE A 14 -15.16 3.67 -3.99
N LYS A 15 -15.51 4.56 -4.89
CA LYS A 15 -16.85 4.66 -5.45
C LYS A 15 -17.17 3.52 -6.41
N ASN A 16 -16.17 3.10 -7.20
CA ASN A 16 -16.35 2.10 -8.25
C ASN A 16 -15.02 1.46 -8.60
N PHE A 17 -15.05 0.50 -9.51
CA PHE A 17 -13.85 -0.23 -9.91
C PHE A 17 -12.84 0.66 -10.61
N TYR A 18 -13.30 1.61 -11.40
CA TYR A 18 -12.40 2.54 -12.08
C TYR A 18 -11.55 3.34 -11.07
N GLU A 19 -12.18 3.87 -10.02
CA GLU A 19 -11.46 4.61 -8.99
C GLU A 19 -10.50 3.70 -8.21
N THR A 20 -10.93 2.48 -7.93
CA THR A 20 -10.09 1.49 -7.25
C THR A 20 -8.83 1.23 -8.06
N MET A 21 -8.98 0.99 -9.36
CA MET A 21 -7.83 0.70 -10.22
C MET A 21 -6.97 1.93 -10.47
N ALA A 22 -7.55 3.11 -10.50
CA ALA A 22 -6.78 4.35 -10.59
C ALA A 22 -5.84 4.50 -9.39
N PHE A 23 -6.34 4.19 -8.19
CA PHE A 23 -5.50 4.17 -6.99
C PHE A 23 -4.41 3.10 -7.08
N VAL A 24 -4.76 1.89 -7.49
CA VAL A 24 -3.81 0.78 -7.61
C VAL A 24 -2.69 1.14 -8.57
N ASN A 25 -3.01 1.75 -9.70
CA ASN A 25 -2.01 2.17 -10.69
C ASN A 25 -1.11 3.27 -10.14
N ALA A 26 -1.65 4.24 -9.42
CA ALA A 26 -0.86 5.29 -8.79
C ALA A 26 0.08 4.71 -7.73
N LEU A 27 -0.41 3.77 -6.94
CA LEU A 27 0.41 3.09 -5.93
C LEU A 27 1.51 2.26 -6.58
N ALA A 28 1.21 1.59 -7.70
CA ALA A 28 2.20 0.82 -8.44
C ALA A 28 3.36 1.71 -8.91
N TRP A 29 3.07 2.94 -9.32
CA TRP A 29 4.09 3.92 -9.70
C TRP A 29 5.02 4.25 -8.53
N ILE A 30 4.44 4.50 -7.35
CA ILE A 30 5.21 4.77 -6.14
C ILE A 30 6.10 3.57 -5.79
N ALA A 31 5.51 2.37 -5.81
CA ALA A 31 6.23 1.13 -5.49
C ALA A 31 7.40 0.91 -6.44
N ASN A 32 7.21 1.22 -7.73
CA ASN A 32 8.27 1.10 -8.72
C ASN A 32 9.41 2.08 -8.46
N ILE A 33 9.10 3.35 -8.16
CA ILE A 33 10.11 4.37 -7.87
C ILE A 33 10.93 3.99 -6.64
N GLU A 34 10.26 3.51 -5.58
CA GLU A 34 10.92 3.14 -4.33
C GLU A 34 11.53 1.73 -4.38
N ASN A 35 11.32 1.00 -5.47
CA ASN A 35 11.74 -0.39 -5.62
C ASN A 35 11.28 -1.24 -4.43
N HIS A 36 10.04 -1.02 -4.01
CA HIS A 36 9.47 -1.68 -2.83
C HIS A 36 7.97 -1.81 -3.00
N HIS A 37 7.48 -3.02 -3.26
CA HIS A 37 6.07 -3.25 -3.57
C HIS A 37 5.31 -3.75 -2.34
N PRO A 38 4.04 -3.34 -2.19
CA PRO A 38 3.15 -3.90 -1.18
C PRO A 38 2.50 -5.18 -1.68
N ASP A 39 1.82 -5.88 -0.75
CA ASP A 39 0.84 -6.89 -1.12
C ASP A 39 -0.52 -6.20 -1.21
N LEU A 40 -1.31 -6.58 -2.21
CA LEU A 40 -2.60 -5.96 -2.49
C LEU A 40 -3.70 -7.01 -2.56
N GLU A 41 -4.86 -6.65 -1.99
CA GLU A 41 -6.11 -7.36 -2.21
C GLU A 41 -7.10 -6.36 -2.79
N VAL A 42 -7.50 -6.55 -4.05
CA VAL A 42 -8.29 -5.59 -4.80
C VAL A 42 -9.66 -6.17 -5.13
N GLY A 43 -10.71 -5.39 -4.83
CA GLY A 43 -12.06 -5.71 -5.22
C GLY A 43 -12.69 -4.61 -6.03
N TYR A 44 -14.01 -4.66 -6.22
CA TYR A 44 -14.72 -3.69 -7.03
C TYR A 44 -14.53 -2.25 -6.52
N ASN A 45 -14.69 -2.07 -5.22
CA ASN A 45 -14.68 -0.73 -4.60
C ASN A 45 -13.79 -0.67 -3.36
N TYR A 46 -12.80 -1.57 -3.27
CA TYR A 46 -11.90 -1.56 -2.13
C TYR A 46 -10.50 -2.03 -2.54
N CYS A 47 -9.53 -1.64 -1.73
CA CYS A 47 -8.17 -2.14 -1.85
C CYS A 47 -7.59 -2.23 -0.44
N HIS A 48 -7.11 -3.42 -0.08
CA HIS A 48 -6.34 -3.64 1.14
C HIS A 48 -4.87 -3.68 0.78
N VAL A 49 -4.09 -2.83 1.44
CA VAL A 49 -2.66 -2.67 1.16
C VAL A 49 -1.87 -3.09 2.38
N SER A 50 -0.84 -3.91 2.19
CA SER A 50 0.06 -4.32 3.26
C SER A 50 1.49 -4.09 2.84
N PHE A 51 2.27 -3.40 3.67
CA PHE A 51 3.71 -3.22 3.47
C PHE A 51 4.48 -4.01 4.53
N MET A 52 5.45 -4.79 4.07
CA MET A 52 6.43 -5.42 4.93
C MET A 52 7.70 -5.69 4.11
N THR A 53 8.82 -5.84 4.79
CA THR A 53 10.07 -6.22 4.14
C THR A 53 10.29 -7.72 4.35
N HIS A 54 10.07 -8.51 3.30
CA HIS A 54 10.09 -9.97 3.39
C HIS A 54 11.45 -10.50 3.89
N ALA A 55 12.55 -9.89 3.46
CA ALA A 55 13.88 -10.31 3.88
C ALA A 55 14.09 -10.19 5.39
N LEU A 56 13.39 -9.26 6.04
CA LEU A 56 13.49 -9.05 7.48
C LEU A 56 12.33 -9.70 8.24
N ASN A 57 11.34 -10.21 7.52
CA ASN A 57 10.07 -10.69 8.09
C ASN A 57 9.47 -9.63 9.03
N GLY A 58 9.52 -8.37 8.62
CA GLY A 58 9.02 -7.25 9.41
C GLY A 58 9.13 -5.94 8.66
N LEU A 59 9.14 -4.83 9.38
CA LEU A 59 9.16 -3.50 8.80
C LEU A 59 10.59 -2.98 8.60
N SER A 60 10.78 -2.26 7.51
CA SER A 60 11.98 -1.47 7.24
C SER A 60 11.59 -0.02 7.01
N HIS A 61 12.62 0.82 6.87
CA HIS A 61 12.41 2.24 6.55
C HIS A 61 11.62 2.43 5.25
N ASN A 62 11.84 1.57 4.25
CA ASN A 62 11.15 1.64 2.97
C ASN A 62 9.63 1.42 3.09
N ASP A 63 9.18 0.60 4.03
CA ASP A 63 7.75 0.38 4.25
C ASP A 63 7.08 1.68 4.72
N PHE A 64 7.72 2.42 5.62
CA PHE A 64 7.18 3.69 6.10
C PHE A 64 7.21 4.77 5.02
N ILE A 65 8.26 4.82 4.19
CA ILE A 65 8.35 5.77 3.09
C ILE A 65 7.23 5.52 2.08
N CYS A 66 7.01 4.28 1.68
CA CYS A 66 5.96 3.93 0.72
C CYS A 66 4.58 4.21 1.27
N ALA A 67 4.33 3.87 2.54
CA ALA A 67 3.05 4.14 3.19
C ALA A 67 2.77 5.65 3.26
N ALA A 68 3.78 6.45 3.60
CA ALA A 68 3.63 7.90 3.66
C ALA A 68 3.32 8.49 2.28
N LYS A 69 3.98 8.02 1.23
CA LYS A 69 3.71 8.47 -0.13
C LYS A 69 2.34 8.05 -0.61
N MET A 70 1.92 6.83 -0.27
CA MET A 70 0.57 6.36 -0.57
C MET A 70 -0.49 7.24 0.09
N ASP A 71 -0.30 7.58 1.35
CA ASP A 71 -1.26 8.41 2.08
C ASP A 71 -1.41 9.80 1.43
N LYS A 72 -0.38 10.32 0.79
CA LYS A 72 -0.44 11.60 0.08
C LYS A 72 -1.30 11.57 -1.17
N LEU A 73 -1.64 10.40 -1.70
CA LEU A 73 -2.53 10.30 -2.86
C LEU A 73 -3.95 10.80 -2.56
N PHE A 74 -4.29 10.98 -1.30
CA PHE A 74 -5.62 11.42 -0.87
C PHE A 74 -5.67 12.89 -0.46
N LEU A 75 -4.60 13.61 -0.60
CA LEU A 75 -4.51 15.02 -0.19
C LEU A 75 -4.73 16.01 -1.35
#